data_e2a7252018d373d5829f54f45bee14a9
#
_entry.id   e2a7252018d373d5829f54f45bee14a9
#
_cell.length_a   1.000
_cell.length_b   1.000
_cell.length_c   1.000
_cell.angle_alpha   90.00
_cell.angle_beta   90.00
_cell.angle_gamma   90.00
#
_symmetry.space_group_name_H-M   'P 1'
#
loop_
_entity.id
_entity.type
_entity.pdbx_description
1 polymer ?
#
loop_
_entity_poly.entity_id
_entity_poly.type
_entity_poly.pdbx_seq_one_letter_code
_entity_poly.pdbx_strand_id
1 'polypeptide(L)'
;MTSGSADYVPTSAMCVVAHPDDTEFMFAGTVAKWAKAGAEITYVIITKGDKGSADPAMTSSRLTEIREAEQRAAADILGVRNVLFLGYDDGYLQPTLELRRDITRLLRQYRPEVLMTFDPETRFVGGFYPNHPDHRAAGDAAVDAMFPSARDRLTFPELLVDG
;
A
#
# COMPACT_ATOMS: atom_id res chain seq x y z
N MET A 1 3.73 24.97 7.86
CA MET A 1 2.64 24.09 7.40
C MET A 1 1.97 24.80 6.24
N THR A 2 2.31 24.44 5.00
CA THR A 2 1.61 24.98 3.82
C THR A 2 0.25 24.30 3.79
N SER A 3 -0.83 25.07 3.81
CA SER A 3 -2.19 24.61 3.55
C SER A 3 -2.18 23.92 2.19
N GLY A 4 -2.28 22.60 2.15
CA GLY A 4 -2.46 21.85 0.92
C GLY A 4 -3.71 22.40 0.23
N SER A 5 -3.53 23.11 -0.89
CA SER A 5 -4.66 23.59 -1.65
C SER A 5 -5.44 22.39 -2.19
N ALA A 6 -6.78 22.53 -2.31
CA ALA A 6 -7.65 21.49 -2.90
C ALA A 6 -7.23 21.09 -4.34
N ASP A 7 -6.26 21.76 -4.92
CA ASP A 7 -5.78 21.62 -6.30
C ASP A 7 -4.39 20.99 -6.42
N TYR A 8 -3.77 20.54 -5.29
CA TYR A 8 -2.49 19.88 -5.37
C TYR A 8 -2.60 18.54 -6.09
N VAL A 9 -1.76 18.35 -7.10
CA VAL A 9 -1.59 17.10 -7.85
C VAL A 9 -0.10 16.78 -7.89
N PRO A 10 0.35 15.64 -7.32
CA PRO A 10 1.75 15.23 -7.39
C PRO A 10 2.09 14.72 -8.80
N THR A 11 3.37 14.66 -9.12
CA THR A 11 3.83 13.99 -10.35
C THR A 11 3.71 12.47 -10.25
N SER A 12 3.89 11.93 -9.03
CA SER A 12 3.75 10.49 -8.75
C SER A 12 3.31 10.25 -7.32
N ALA A 13 2.54 9.16 -7.11
CA ALA A 13 2.13 8.73 -5.78
C ALA A 13 2.18 7.20 -5.65
N MET A 14 2.49 6.73 -4.45
CA MET A 14 2.46 5.30 -4.11
C MET A 14 1.50 5.08 -2.94
N CYS A 15 0.56 4.14 -3.11
CA CYS A 15 -0.31 3.67 -2.04
C CYS A 15 0.22 2.34 -1.52
N VAL A 16 0.59 2.28 -0.25
CA VAL A 16 1.03 1.06 0.43
C VAL A 16 -0.04 0.65 1.42
N VAL A 17 -0.70 -0.48 1.17
CA VAL A 17 -1.86 -0.96 1.93
C VAL A 17 -1.75 -2.45 2.25
N ALA A 18 -2.56 -2.91 3.20
CA ALA A 18 -2.53 -4.28 3.67
C ALA A 18 -3.17 -5.27 2.69
N HIS A 19 -4.41 -5.01 2.26
CA HIS A 19 -5.21 -5.98 1.51
C HIS A 19 -5.67 -5.44 0.16
N PRO A 20 -6.02 -6.31 -0.80
CA PRO A 20 -6.83 -5.92 -1.95
C PRO A 20 -8.14 -5.26 -1.47
N ASP A 21 -8.57 -4.17 -2.11
CA ASP A 21 -9.71 -3.29 -1.80
C ASP A 21 -9.41 -2.09 -0.88
N ASP A 22 -8.40 -2.13 -0.02
CA ASP A 22 -8.06 -1.01 0.88
C ASP A 22 -7.85 0.32 0.14
N THR A 23 -7.21 0.27 -1.04
CA THR A 23 -6.96 1.46 -1.86
C THR A 23 -8.26 2.10 -2.33
N GLU A 24 -9.25 1.29 -2.67
CA GLU A 24 -10.55 1.75 -3.14
C GLU A 24 -11.35 2.40 -2.01
N PHE A 25 -11.34 1.81 -0.83
CA PHE A 25 -12.03 2.35 0.33
C PHE A 25 -11.39 3.63 0.87
N MET A 26 -10.06 3.73 0.83
CA MET A 26 -9.34 4.82 1.49
C MET A 26 -8.99 5.95 0.52
N PHE A 27 -8.63 5.65 -0.72
CA PHE A 27 -7.92 6.59 -1.59
C PHE A 27 -8.55 6.78 -2.97
N ALA A 28 -9.56 6.00 -3.39
CA ALA A 28 -10.06 5.97 -4.77
C ALA A 28 -10.37 7.35 -5.35
N GLY A 29 -11.04 8.21 -4.60
CA GLY A 29 -11.38 9.56 -5.06
C GLY A 29 -10.15 10.42 -5.34
N THR A 30 -9.15 10.37 -4.47
CA THR A 30 -7.88 11.09 -4.63
C THR A 30 -7.08 10.52 -5.80
N VAL A 31 -6.98 9.19 -5.88
CA VAL A 31 -6.27 8.48 -6.95
C VAL A 31 -6.88 8.80 -8.31
N ALA A 32 -8.21 8.68 -8.46
CA ALA A 32 -8.90 9.00 -9.70
C ALA A 32 -8.67 10.46 -10.14
N LYS A 33 -8.71 11.40 -9.19
CA LYS A 33 -8.42 12.83 -9.46
C LYS A 33 -6.98 13.02 -9.95
N TRP A 34 -6.02 12.44 -9.27
CA TRP A 34 -4.60 12.60 -9.59
C TRP A 34 -4.21 11.86 -10.88
N ALA A 35 -4.65 10.62 -11.07
CA ALA A 35 -4.41 9.87 -12.30
C ALA A 35 -5.00 10.59 -13.53
N LYS A 36 -6.24 11.09 -13.42
CA LYS A 36 -6.88 11.91 -14.48
C LYS A 36 -6.10 13.19 -14.79
N ALA A 37 -5.43 13.77 -13.80
CA ALA A 37 -4.58 14.95 -13.96
C ALA A 37 -3.16 14.62 -14.44
N GLY A 38 -2.82 13.34 -14.68
CA GLY A 38 -1.55 12.90 -15.24
C GLY A 38 -0.53 12.39 -14.22
N ALA A 39 -0.89 12.26 -12.94
CA ALA A 39 0.00 11.68 -11.94
C ALA A 39 0.22 10.17 -12.19
N GLU A 40 1.45 9.72 -12.01
CA GLU A 40 1.79 8.30 -12.06
C GLU A 40 1.49 7.63 -10.71
N ILE A 41 0.50 6.73 -10.69
CA ILE A 41 0.06 6.07 -9.47
C ILE A 41 0.56 4.62 -9.42
N THR A 42 1.11 4.23 -8.27
CA THR A 42 1.55 2.85 -7.99
C THR A 42 0.84 2.33 -6.74
N TYR A 43 0.23 1.16 -6.85
CA TYR A 43 -0.33 0.40 -5.73
C TYR A 43 0.64 -0.68 -5.26
N VAL A 44 0.83 -0.79 -3.96
CA VAL A 44 1.56 -1.86 -3.28
C VAL A 44 0.62 -2.51 -2.29
N ILE A 45 0.18 -3.72 -2.62
CA ILE A 45 -0.70 -4.54 -1.80
C ILE A 45 0.18 -5.56 -1.08
N ILE A 46 0.21 -5.50 0.25
CA ILE A 46 1.17 -6.27 1.04
C ILE A 46 0.74 -7.72 1.17
N THR A 47 -0.52 -7.98 1.53
CA THR A 47 -1.01 -9.35 1.76
C THR A 47 -1.78 -9.90 0.56
N LYS A 48 -1.99 -11.21 0.59
CA LYS A 48 -2.78 -11.92 -0.43
C LYS A 48 -4.28 -11.67 -0.32
N GLY A 49 -4.78 -11.17 0.83
CA GLY A 49 -6.22 -11.02 1.11
C GLY A 49 -6.97 -12.36 1.14
N ASP A 50 -6.30 -13.43 1.52
CA ASP A 50 -6.72 -14.82 1.32
C ASP A 50 -7.54 -15.42 2.48
N LYS A 51 -8.01 -14.58 3.42
CA LYS A 51 -8.84 -15.01 4.57
C LYS A 51 -10.29 -14.50 4.52
N GLY A 52 -10.63 -13.61 3.60
CA GLY A 52 -11.90 -12.92 3.56
C GLY A 52 -13.06 -13.68 2.89
N SER A 53 -13.17 -15.01 3.05
CA SER A 53 -14.30 -15.78 2.48
C SER A 53 -15.01 -16.63 3.54
N ALA A 54 -16.34 -16.62 3.51
CA ALA A 54 -17.20 -17.50 4.30
C ALA A 54 -17.60 -18.80 3.56
N ASP A 55 -17.21 -18.96 2.28
CA ASP A 55 -17.50 -20.17 1.49
C ASP A 55 -16.60 -21.33 1.95
N PRO A 56 -17.15 -22.43 2.50
CA PRO A 56 -16.37 -23.56 2.97
C PRO A 56 -15.63 -24.32 1.86
N ALA A 57 -15.98 -24.10 0.59
CA ALA A 57 -15.31 -24.67 -0.57
C ALA A 57 -14.16 -23.77 -1.10
N MET A 58 -14.03 -22.54 -0.57
CA MET A 58 -12.98 -21.62 -0.99
C MET A 58 -11.62 -22.06 -0.43
N THR A 59 -10.60 -22.00 -1.28
CA THR A 59 -9.20 -22.18 -0.86
C THR A 59 -8.47 -20.84 -0.85
N SER A 60 -7.46 -20.74 0.01
CA SER A 60 -6.57 -19.56 0.07
C SER A 60 -6.02 -19.18 -1.31
N SER A 61 -5.47 -20.15 -2.04
CA SER A 61 -4.92 -19.92 -3.39
C SER A 61 -5.97 -19.36 -4.37
N ARG A 62 -7.15 -19.97 -4.41
CA ARG A 62 -8.23 -19.50 -5.30
C ARG A 62 -8.70 -18.09 -4.92
N LEU A 63 -8.84 -17.81 -3.62
CA LEU A 63 -9.22 -16.47 -3.17
C LEU A 63 -8.18 -15.43 -3.54
N THR A 64 -6.89 -15.73 -3.38
CA THR A 64 -5.78 -14.86 -3.80
C THR A 64 -5.91 -14.49 -5.27
N GLU A 65 -6.08 -15.48 -6.16
CA GLU A 65 -6.21 -15.26 -7.60
C GLU A 65 -7.41 -14.34 -7.93
N ILE A 66 -8.55 -14.57 -7.28
CA ILE A 66 -9.76 -13.76 -7.48
C ILE A 66 -9.48 -12.32 -7.04
N ARG A 67 -8.95 -12.12 -5.85
CA ARG A 67 -8.73 -10.79 -5.28
C ARG A 67 -7.65 -10.00 -6.03
N GLU A 68 -6.60 -10.65 -6.50
CA GLU A 68 -5.62 -10.00 -7.37
C GLU A 68 -6.26 -9.52 -8.68
N ALA A 69 -7.10 -10.34 -9.29
CA ALA A 69 -7.80 -9.97 -10.53
C ALA A 69 -8.76 -8.79 -10.32
N GLU A 70 -9.54 -8.82 -9.23
CA GLU A 70 -10.44 -7.73 -8.84
C GLU A 70 -9.67 -6.43 -8.58
N GLN A 71 -8.56 -6.49 -7.84
CA GLN A 71 -7.73 -5.33 -7.54
C GLN A 71 -7.13 -4.71 -8.81
N ARG A 72 -6.66 -5.53 -9.75
CA ARG A 72 -6.16 -5.04 -11.05
C ARG A 72 -7.26 -4.38 -11.87
N ALA A 73 -8.46 -4.98 -11.91
CA ALA A 73 -9.59 -4.39 -12.62
C ALA A 73 -10.02 -3.03 -12.02
N ALA A 74 -10.05 -2.92 -10.69
CA ALA A 74 -10.35 -1.67 -10.00
C ALA A 74 -9.27 -0.59 -10.29
N ALA A 75 -8.00 -0.98 -10.24
CA ALA A 75 -6.87 -0.11 -10.54
C ALA A 75 -6.91 0.42 -11.98
N ASP A 76 -7.26 -0.42 -12.95
CA ASP A 76 -7.42 -0.04 -14.36
C ASP A 76 -8.51 1.05 -14.53
N ILE A 77 -9.64 0.90 -13.84
CA ILE A 77 -10.74 1.89 -13.86
C ILE A 77 -10.26 3.24 -13.31
N LEU A 78 -9.42 3.22 -12.27
CA LEU A 78 -8.91 4.42 -11.62
C LEU A 78 -7.73 5.07 -12.36
N GLY A 79 -7.17 4.40 -13.39
CA GLY A 79 -6.01 4.89 -14.14
C GLY A 79 -4.68 4.68 -13.40
N VAL A 80 -4.61 3.69 -12.51
CA VAL A 80 -3.39 3.30 -11.80
C VAL A 80 -2.43 2.61 -12.74
N ARG A 81 -1.16 3.03 -12.74
CA ARG A 81 -0.16 2.53 -13.68
C ARG A 81 0.44 1.19 -13.28
N ASN A 82 0.72 1.02 -12.00
CA ASN A 82 1.39 -0.17 -11.49
C ASN A 82 0.62 -0.75 -10.31
N VAL A 83 0.44 -2.07 -10.29
CA VAL A 83 -0.14 -2.82 -9.16
C VAL A 83 0.81 -3.93 -8.77
N LEU A 84 1.40 -3.82 -7.59
CA LEU A 84 2.40 -4.72 -7.05
C LEU A 84 1.83 -5.48 -5.85
N PHE A 85 2.00 -6.80 -5.83
CA PHE A 85 1.61 -7.66 -4.71
C PHE A 85 2.86 -8.23 -4.06
N LEU A 86 3.00 -8.07 -2.72
CA LEU A 86 4.15 -8.58 -1.98
C LEU A 86 3.96 -10.03 -1.51
N GLY A 87 2.71 -10.50 -1.42
CA GLY A 87 2.40 -11.90 -1.15
C GLY A 87 2.54 -12.33 0.30
N TYR A 88 2.50 -11.40 1.27
CA TYR A 88 2.46 -11.73 2.69
C TYR A 88 1.13 -12.37 3.07
N ASP A 89 1.11 -13.10 4.19
CA ASP A 89 -0.09 -13.79 4.67
C ASP A 89 -1.07 -12.81 5.33
N ASP A 90 -2.33 -12.86 4.90
CA ASP A 90 -3.44 -12.06 5.44
C ASP A 90 -3.75 -12.46 6.89
N GLY A 91 -3.98 -11.47 7.75
CA GLY A 91 -4.27 -11.63 9.17
C GLY A 91 -3.04 -11.87 10.06
N TYR A 92 -1.85 -12.02 9.47
CA TYR A 92 -0.60 -12.30 10.18
C TYR A 92 0.49 -11.25 9.95
N LEU A 93 0.14 -10.13 9.32
CA LEU A 93 1.12 -9.11 8.98
C LEU A 93 1.74 -8.49 10.24
N GLN A 94 3.06 -8.36 10.23
CA GLN A 94 3.83 -7.69 11.27
C GLN A 94 4.82 -6.72 10.63
N PRO A 95 5.16 -5.59 11.28
CA PRO A 95 6.10 -4.61 10.75
C PRO A 95 7.55 -5.09 10.91
N THR A 96 7.88 -6.19 10.23
CA THR A 96 9.21 -6.80 10.29
C THR A 96 10.23 -6.01 9.49
N LEU A 97 11.53 -6.21 9.78
CA LEU A 97 12.61 -5.62 8.98
C LEU A 97 12.58 -6.09 7.52
N GLU A 98 12.10 -7.30 7.26
CA GLU A 98 11.94 -7.83 5.91
C GLU A 98 10.87 -7.05 5.15
N LEU A 99 9.68 -6.87 5.71
CA LEU A 99 8.62 -6.06 5.11
C LEU A 99 9.07 -4.62 4.88
N ARG A 100 9.72 -4.01 5.87
CA ARG A 100 10.29 -2.67 5.78
C ARG A 100 11.30 -2.56 4.65
N ARG A 101 12.19 -3.57 4.50
CA ARG A 101 13.17 -3.66 3.41
C ARG A 101 12.50 -3.77 2.05
N ASP A 102 11.45 -4.60 1.91
CA ASP A 102 10.71 -4.75 0.65
C ASP A 102 10.04 -3.45 0.23
N ILE A 103 9.39 -2.74 1.16
CA ILE A 103 8.80 -1.44 0.89
C ILE A 103 9.90 -0.40 0.56
N THR A 104 11.03 -0.42 1.29
CA THR A 104 12.17 0.48 1.03
C THR A 104 12.69 0.31 -0.40
N ARG A 105 12.80 -0.93 -0.88
CA ARG A 105 13.20 -1.23 -2.27
C ARG A 105 12.27 -0.55 -3.27
N LEU A 106 10.96 -0.67 -3.08
CA LEU A 106 9.97 -0.06 -3.97
C LEU A 106 10.00 1.46 -3.91
N LEU A 107 10.14 2.05 -2.71
CA LEU A 107 10.28 3.50 -2.56
C LEU A 107 11.52 4.05 -3.27
N ARG A 108 12.65 3.33 -3.21
CA ARG A 108 13.87 3.73 -3.92
C ARG A 108 13.75 3.56 -5.44
N GLN A 109 13.06 2.52 -5.89
CA GLN A 109 12.86 2.23 -7.31
C GLN A 109 11.90 3.23 -7.97
N TYR A 110 10.73 3.47 -7.34
CA TYR A 110 9.67 4.30 -7.92
C TYR A 110 9.78 5.78 -7.55
N ARG A 111 10.46 6.12 -6.45
CA ARG A 111 10.68 7.50 -5.95
C ARG A 111 9.41 8.35 -5.95
N PRO A 112 8.32 7.89 -5.34
CA PRO A 112 7.06 8.63 -5.34
C PRO A 112 7.23 9.98 -4.63
N GLU A 113 6.57 11.02 -5.17
CA GLU A 113 6.49 12.33 -4.51
C GLU A 113 5.60 12.28 -3.27
N VAL A 114 4.56 11.44 -3.32
CA VAL A 114 3.62 11.21 -2.21
C VAL A 114 3.52 9.74 -1.88
N LEU A 115 3.64 9.40 -0.60
CA LEU A 115 3.29 8.10 -0.04
C LEU A 115 1.95 8.20 0.69
N MET A 116 1.01 7.31 0.36
CA MET A 116 -0.26 7.14 1.06
C MET A 116 -0.31 5.77 1.73
N THR A 117 -0.67 5.73 3.00
CA THR A 117 -0.77 4.50 3.78
C THR A 117 -1.73 4.71 4.95
N PHE A 118 -1.94 3.68 5.77
CA PHE A 118 -2.71 3.77 6.99
C PHE A 118 -1.99 4.56 8.08
N ASP A 119 -2.78 5.18 8.97
CA ASP A 119 -2.27 5.69 10.23
C ASP A 119 -1.99 4.52 11.20
N PRO A 120 -0.71 4.27 11.57
CA PRO A 120 -0.36 3.15 12.45
C PRO A 120 -0.85 3.33 13.88
N GLU A 121 -1.12 4.55 14.32
CA GLU A 121 -1.55 4.85 15.69
C GLU A 121 -3.06 4.63 15.88
N THR A 122 -3.85 4.63 14.81
CA THR A 122 -5.30 4.45 14.88
C THR A 122 -5.65 3.00 15.23
N ARG A 123 -5.95 2.75 16.50
CA ARG A 123 -6.39 1.45 17.02
C ARG A 123 -7.90 1.24 16.92
N PHE A 124 -8.68 2.31 17.06
CA PHE A 124 -10.14 2.29 16.93
C PHE A 124 -10.60 3.36 15.95
N VAL A 125 -11.19 2.94 14.83
CA VAL A 125 -11.79 3.83 13.83
C VAL A 125 -13.10 4.38 14.40
N GLY A 126 -13.28 5.70 14.32
CA GLY A 126 -14.47 6.36 14.91
C GLY A 126 -14.60 6.20 16.43
N GLY A 127 -13.54 5.77 17.10
CA GLY A 127 -13.50 5.61 18.57
C GLY A 127 -14.11 4.28 19.08
N PHE A 128 -14.68 3.43 18.23
CA PHE A 128 -15.35 2.20 18.66
C PHE A 128 -15.07 0.96 17.80
N TYR A 129 -14.77 1.10 16.52
CA TYR A 129 -14.53 -0.03 15.61
C TYR A 129 -13.04 -0.43 15.63
N PRO A 130 -12.69 -1.67 16.01
CA PRO A 130 -11.29 -2.09 16.04
C PRO A 130 -10.68 -2.04 14.64
N ASN A 131 -9.60 -1.29 14.48
CA ASN A 131 -8.85 -1.27 13.25
C ASN A 131 -8.11 -2.59 13.02
N HIS A 132 -8.10 -3.08 11.80
CA HIS A 132 -7.43 -4.33 11.45
C HIS A 132 -5.94 -4.30 11.86
N PRO A 133 -5.40 -5.37 12.49
CA PRO A 133 -3.99 -5.38 12.88
C PRO A 133 -3.05 -5.19 11.69
N ASP A 134 -3.37 -5.77 10.53
CA ASP A 134 -2.57 -5.64 9.31
C ASP A 134 -2.53 -4.21 8.79
N HIS A 135 -3.61 -3.41 8.97
CA HIS A 135 -3.60 -1.99 8.59
C HIS A 135 -2.56 -1.21 9.40
N ARG A 136 -2.49 -1.46 10.71
CA ARG A 136 -1.49 -0.79 11.55
C ARG A 136 -0.09 -1.25 11.20
N ALA A 137 0.12 -2.57 11.00
CA ALA A 137 1.41 -3.13 10.61
C ALA A 137 1.88 -2.60 9.24
N ALA A 138 0.96 -2.45 8.28
CA ALA A 138 1.25 -1.84 6.98
C ALA A 138 1.66 -0.38 7.12
N GLY A 139 0.93 0.39 7.95
CA GLY A 139 1.23 1.79 8.24
C GLY A 139 2.61 1.95 8.88
N ASP A 140 2.90 1.19 9.95
CA ASP A 140 4.20 1.19 10.64
C ASP A 140 5.35 0.88 9.66
N ALA A 141 5.22 -0.20 8.89
CA ALA A 141 6.26 -0.61 7.95
C ALA A 141 6.47 0.41 6.83
N ALA A 142 5.40 1.04 6.32
CA ALA A 142 5.48 2.04 5.26
C ALA A 142 6.11 3.35 5.75
N VAL A 143 5.73 3.84 6.93
CA VAL A 143 6.30 5.04 7.54
C VAL A 143 7.78 4.84 7.84
N ASP A 144 8.14 3.71 8.45
CA ASP A 144 9.54 3.35 8.76
C ASP A 144 10.39 3.13 7.50
N ALA A 145 9.78 2.60 6.43
CA ALA A 145 10.44 2.46 5.15
C ALA A 145 10.70 3.83 4.50
N MET A 146 9.73 4.75 4.57
CA MET A 146 9.87 6.11 4.05
C MET A 146 10.96 6.88 4.81
N PHE A 147 10.96 6.80 6.13
CA PHE A 147 11.95 7.41 7.01
C PHE A 147 12.25 6.52 8.22
N PRO A 148 13.54 6.21 8.49
CA PRO A 148 14.71 6.71 7.75
C PRO A 148 15.13 5.87 6.53
N SER A 149 14.55 4.65 6.32
CA SER A 149 15.18 3.61 5.52
C SER A 149 15.40 3.98 4.05
N ALA A 150 14.42 4.56 3.36
CA ALA A 150 14.57 4.92 1.96
C ALA A 150 15.55 6.08 1.75
N ARG A 151 15.69 6.96 2.76
CA ARG A 151 16.52 8.16 2.70
C ARG A 151 17.96 7.90 3.12
N ASP A 152 18.17 7.02 4.09
CA ASP A 152 19.48 6.71 4.63
C ASP A 152 20.21 5.70 3.76
N ARG A 153 21.23 6.17 3.08
CA ARG A 153 21.98 5.37 2.11
C ARG A 153 22.60 4.10 2.70
N LEU A 154 22.93 4.10 3.99
CA LEU A 154 23.53 2.96 4.68
C LEU A 154 22.51 1.96 5.25
N THR A 155 21.20 2.28 5.19
CA THR A 155 20.13 1.34 5.54
C THR A 155 19.81 0.51 4.31
N PHE A 156 19.94 -0.81 4.43
CA PHE A 156 19.77 -1.76 3.31
C PHE A 156 20.66 -1.39 2.10
N PRO A 157 22.00 -1.34 2.27
CA PRO A 157 22.91 -0.88 1.22
C PRO A 157 22.92 -1.78 -0.02
N GLU A 158 22.52 -3.05 0.13
CA GLU A 158 22.38 -3.99 -0.99
C GLU A 158 21.30 -3.57 -1.99
N LEU A 159 20.31 -2.77 -1.58
CA LEU A 159 19.28 -2.23 -2.47
C LEU A 159 19.76 -1.07 -3.36
N LEU A 160 21.01 -0.64 -3.20
CA LEU A 160 21.62 0.43 -4.01
C LEU A 160 22.38 -0.13 -5.22
N VAL A 161 22.57 -1.44 -5.28
CA VAL A 161 23.35 -2.08 -6.36
C VAL A 161 22.52 -2.18 -7.64
N ASP A 162 21.19 -2.19 -7.53
CA ASP A 162 20.26 -2.41 -8.63
C ASP A 162 19.57 -1.11 -9.13
N GLY A 163 20.00 0.09 -8.63
CA GLY A 163 19.35 1.36 -9.02
C GLY A 163 20.06 2.63 -8.62
#